data_b0420196f3635641837d9b255cbd125d
#
_entry.id   b0420196f3635641837d9b255cbd125d
#
_cell.length_a   1.000
_cell.length_b   1.000
_cell.length_c   1.000
_cell.angle_alpha   90.00
_cell.angle_beta   90.00
_cell.angle_gamma   90.00
#
_symmetry.space_group_name_H-M   'P 1'
#
loop_
_entity.id
_entity.type
_entity.pdbx_description
1 polymer ?
#
loop_
_entity_poly.entity_id
_entity_poly.type
_entity_poly.pdbx_seq_one_letter_code
_entity_poly.pdbx_strand_id
1 'polypeptide(L)'
;MVEVGDLLLAMYGATSGDIAVSKIKGAINQAILCIRTKQNKKFIESVWNKHVSKNLRKYLQGGQGNLSADIVKGISFFFPTLKEQKKIANLVSLLDERIATQNKIIDKLQSLIKGIMVELQKQGVNKGTWKKVFLRDVLTERNERNTNLFQVFSVSVSQGIVNQVDYLGRSFAAKDTSKYNVVHYGDLVYTKSPTGSFPYGIVKQSFSLENVAVSPLYGVYKPKSLAVGAYLHEYFMSEINTHNYLHTLIQKGAKNTINITNQRFLENRVPMPVNSNELLLISKLLYSLNAKIKHVQNTLQEYHKQKQYLLRQMFI
;
A
#
# COMPACT_ATOMS: atom_id res chain seq x y z
N MET A 1 -18.93 -6.06 -32.21
CA MET A 1 -17.84 -7.04 -32.29
C MET A 1 -16.51 -6.32 -32.27
N VAL A 2 -15.61 -6.75 -31.38
CA VAL A 2 -14.22 -6.24 -31.30
C VAL A 2 -13.25 -7.32 -31.73
N GLU A 3 -12.11 -6.90 -32.26
CA GLU A 3 -11.01 -7.77 -32.67
C GLU A 3 -9.82 -7.58 -31.71
N VAL A 4 -8.93 -8.56 -31.69
CA VAL A 4 -7.67 -8.45 -30.95
C VAL A 4 -6.89 -7.22 -31.45
N GLY A 5 -6.47 -6.37 -30.54
CA GLY A 5 -5.76 -5.15 -30.84
C GLY A 5 -6.62 -3.92 -31.08
N ASP A 6 -7.96 -4.00 -31.04
CA ASP A 6 -8.80 -2.81 -31.01
C ASP A 6 -8.61 -2.02 -29.72
N LEU A 7 -8.68 -0.69 -29.76
CA LEU A 7 -8.70 0.16 -28.57
C LEU A 7 -10.11 0.20 -28.00
N LEU A 8 -10.22 -0.05 -26.70
CA LEU A 8 -11.46 -0.06 -25.95
C LEU A 8 -11.44 1.06 -24.91
N LEU A 9 -12.45 1.93 -24.95
CA LEU A 9 -12.61 3.05 -24.02
C LEU A 9 -13.85 2.84 -23.16
N ALA A 10 -13.68 2.83 -21.86
CA ALA A 10 -14.78 2.78 -20.90
C ALA A 10 -15.49 4.14 -20.84
N MET A 11 -16.82 4.15 -21.02
CA MET A 11 -17.61 5.40 -21.07
C MET A 11 -18.35 5.68 -19.76
N TYR A 12 -18.63 4.67 -18.92
CA TYR A 12 -19.47 4.83 -17.73
C TYR A 12 -18.83 4.26 -16.47
N GLY A 13 -19.29 4.77 -15.32
CA GLY A 13 -18.95 4.24 -14.00
C GLY A 13 -17.56 4.66 -13.50
N ALA A 14 -17.04 3.90 -12.54
CA ALA A 14 -15.77 4.19 -11.86
C ALA A 14 -14.55 4.12 -12.81
N THR A 15 -14.66 3.40 -13.92
CA THR A 15 -13.60 3.25 -14.93
C THR A 15 -13.81 4.17 -16.14
N SER A 16 -14.76 5.10 -16.08
CA SER A 16 -15.00 6.04 -17.17
C SER A 16 -13.72 6.80 -17.56
N GLY A 17 -13.37 6.75 -18.84
CA GLY A 17 -12.13 7.31 -19.36
C GLY A 17 -10.95 6.35 -19.44
N ASP A 18 -11.04 5.15 -18.84
CA ASP A 18 -9.99 4.14 -19.00
C ASP A 18 -9.94 3.61 -20.42
N ILE A 19 -8.73 3.49 -20.97
CA ILE A 19 -8.49 2.97 -22.32
C ILE A 19 -7.55 1.76 -22.26
N ALA A 20 -7.86 0.74 -23.04
CA ALA A 20 -7.06 -0.48 -23.13
C ALA A 20 -7.07 -1.07 -24.54
N VAL A 21 -6.10 -1.94 -24.83
CA VAL A 21 -6.06 -2.72 -26.07
C VAL A 21 -6.73 -4.06 -25.84
N SER A 22 -7.69 -4.43 -26.69
CA SER A 22 -8.38 -5.74 -26.63
C SER A 22 -7.39 -6.88 -26.84
N LYS A 23 -7.45 -7.88 -25.94
CA LYS A 23 -6.73 -9.15 -26.07
C LYS A 23 -7.59 -10.29 -26.60
N ILE A 24 -8.88 -10.03 -26.80
CA ILE A 24 -9.86 -11.04 -27.23
C ILE A 24 -10.67 -10.50 -28.41
N LYS A 25 -11.23 -11.44 -29.19
CA LYS A 25 -12.30 -11.17 -30.16
C LYS A 25 -13.63 -11.48 -29.48
N GLY A 26 -14.63 -10.58 -29.64
CA GLY A 26 -15.91 -10.81 -28.98
C GLY A 26 -16.89 -9.65 -29.12
N ALA A 27 -17.97 -9.73 -28.35
CA ALA A 27 -18.95 -8.66 -28.20
C ALA A 27 -18.60 -7.80 -26.97
N ILE A 28 -18.92 -6.51 -27.04
CA ILE A 28 -18.82 -5.56 -25.93
C ILE A 28 -20.20 -4.97 -25.65
N ASN A 29 -20.42 -4.54 -24.41
CA ASN A 29 -21.64 -3.85 -24.02
C ASN A 29 -21.56 -2.35 -24.42
N GLN A 30 -22.68 -1.65 -24.29
CA GLN A 30 -22.82 -0.24 -24.61
C GLN A 30 -21.95 0.73 -23.74
N ALA A 31 -21.39 0.23 -22.63
CA ALA A 31 -20.52 1.01 -21.76
C ALA A 31 -19.08 1.12 -22.31
N ILE A 32 -18.75 0.42 -23.38
CA ILE A 32 -17.43 0.39 -23.99
C ILE A 32 -17.51 0.90 -25.42
N LEU A 33 -16.69 1.89 -25.75
CA LEU A 33 -16.49 2.38 -27.12
C LEU A 33 -15.29 1.67 -27.74
N CYS A 34 -15.51 1.04 -28.92
CA CYS A 34 -14.43 0.45 -29.71
C CYS A 34 -13.88 1.50 -30.68
N ILE A 35 -12.58 1.75 -30.62
CA ILE A 35 -11.88 2.72 -31.48
C ILE A 35 -10.96 1.96 -32.42
N ARG A 36 -11.22 2.04 -33.74
CA ARG A 36 -10.38 1.52 -34.79
C ARG A 36 -9.63 2.65 -35.47
N THR A 37 -8.33 2.47 -35.67
CA THR A 37 -7.46 3.54 -36.17
C THR A 37 -6.31 2.98 -37.00
N LYS A 38 -5.82 3.80 -37.95
CA LYS A 38 -4.56 3.60 -38.69
C LYS A 38 -3.36 4.17 -37.93
N GLN A 39 -3.58 4.95 -36.88
CA GLN A 39 -2.53 5.56 -36.06
C GLN A 39 -1.93 4.54 -35.10
N ASN A 40 -0.79 4.87 -34.48
CA ASN A 40 -0.19 4.01 -33.48
C ASN A 40 -1.06 3.94 -32.21
N LYS A 41 -1.56 2.76 -31.87
CA LYS A 41 -2.51 2.54 -30.78
C LYS A 41 -1.94 2.93 -29.43
N LYS A 42 -0.66 2.61 -29.15
CA LYS A 42 0.01 2.99 -27.90
C LYS A 42 0.23 4.49 -27.79
N PHE A 43 0.48 5.16 -28.91
CA PHE A 43 0.52 6.62 -28.96
C PHE A 43 -0.84 7.22 -28.58
N ILE A 44 -1.94 6.73 -29.19
CA ILE A 44 -3.30 7.19 -28.86
C ILE A 44 -3.63 6.96 -27.39
N GLU A 45 -3.35 5.78 -26.85
CA GLU A 45 -3.52 5.48 -25.43
C GLU A 45 -2.79 6.51 -24.55
N SER A 46 -1.56 6.86 -24.91
CA SER A 46 -0.75 7.80 -24.15
C SER A 46 -1.28 9.24 -24.20
N VAL A 47 -1.70 9.71 -25.39
CA VAL A 47 -2.34 11.02 -25.58
C VAL A 47 -3.66 11.09 -24.83
N TRP A 48 -4.48 10.06 -24.95
CA TRP A 48 -5.75 9.95 -24.26
C TRP A 48 -5.58 10.01 -22.73
N ASN A 49 -4.69 9.20 -22.18
CA ASN A 49 -4.45 9.17 -20.74
C ASN A 49 -3.98 10.53 -20.19
N LYS A 50 -3.14 11.26 -20.94
CA LYS A 50 -2.78 12.64 -20.60
C LYS A 50 -4.01 13.57 -20.62
N HIS A 51 -4.82 13.49 -21.67
CA HIS A 51 -5.99 14.35 -21.86
C HIS A 51 -7.02 14.10 -20.75
N VAL A 52 -7.36 12.85 -20.49
CA VAL A 52 -8.34 12.43 -19.47
C VAL A 52 -7.90 12.86 -18.07
N SER A 53 -6.65 12.64 -17.69
CA SER A 53 -6.14 13.03 -16.38
C SER A 53 -6.28 14.54 -16.11
N LYS A 54 -6.22 15.37 -17.17
CA LYS A 54 -6.33 16.84 -17.07
C LYS A 54 -7.78 17.34 -17.16
N ASN A 55 -8.60 16.70 -17.99
CA ASN A 55 -9.88 17.25 -18.44
C ASN A 55 -11.12 16.42 -18.06
N LEU A 56 -10.95 15.21 -17.48
CA LEU A 56 -12.09 14.35 -17.17
C LEU A 56 -13.16 15.07 -16.33
N ARG A 57 -12.73 15.91 -15.38
CA ARG A 57 -13.66 16.70 -14.52
C ARG A 57 -14.57 17.64 -15.32
N LYS A 58 -14.17 18.06 -16.53
CA LYS A 58 -15.00 18.92 -17.41
C LYS A 58 -16.17 18.17 -18.02
N TYR A 59 -16.06 16.84 -18.10
CA TYR A 59 -17.07 15.96 -18.71
C TYR A 59 -17.97 15.29 -17.66
N LEU A 60 -17.75 15.56 -16.36
CA LEU A 60 -18.56 15.04 -15.27
C LEU A 60 -19.91 15.75 -15.27
N GLN A 61 -20.98 15.07 -15.66
CA GLN A 61 -22.36 15.53 -15.48
C GLN A 61 -22.96 14.83 -14.25
N GLY A 62 -23.49 15.60 -13.31
CA GLY A 62 -24.26 15.05 -12.18
C GLY A 62 -23.47 14.20 -11.17
N GLY A 63 -22.17 14.42 -11.00
CA GLY A 63 -21.35 13.70 -10.01
C GLY A 63 -20.89 12.30 -10.44
N GLN A 64 -21.34 11.78 -11.56
CA GLN A 64 -20.84 10.53 -12.17
C GLN A 64 -20.12 10.86 -13.47
N GLY A 65 -18.92 10.29 -13.63
CA GLY A 65 -18.07 10.45 -14.82
C GLY A 65 -18.61 9.65 -16.00
N ASN A 66 -19.57 10.20 -16.73
CA ASN A 66 -20.08 9.55 -17.93
C ASN A 66 -19.54 10.27 -19.17
N LEU A 67 -18.84 9.52 -20.03
CA LEU A 67 -18.44 9.96 -21.37
C LEU A 67 -19.50 9.49 -22.35
N SER A 68 -19.94 10.36 -23.28
CA SER A 68 -20.71 9.92 -24.43
C SER A 68 -19.80 9.72 -25.65
N ALA A 69 -20.24 8.92 -26.62
CA ALA A 69 -19.51 8.74 -27.86
C ALA A 69 -19.30 10.08 -28.59
N ASP A 70 -20.27 11.01 -28.47
CA ASP A 70 -20.18 12.32 -29.14
C ASP A 70 -19.17 13.24 -28.43
N ILE A 71 -19.07 13.19 -27.11
CA ILE A 71 -17.99 13.87 -26.37
C ILE A 71 -16.62 13.35 -26.86
N VAL A 72 -16.45 12.03 -26.96
CA VAL A 72 -15.19 11.42 -27.40
C VAL A 72 -14.86 11.80 -28.84
N LYS A 73 -15.83 11.80 -29.75
CA LYS A 73 -15.68 12.22 -31.17
C LYS A 73 -15.33 13.69 -31.30
N GLY A 74 -15.80 14.54 -30.37
CA GLY A 74 -15.52 15.98 -30.36
C GLY A 74 -14.11 16.34 -29.86
N ILE A 75 -13.35 15.38 -29.33
CA ILE A 75 -12.00 15.64 -28.83
C ILE A 75 -11.00 15.56 -29.98
N SER A 76 -10.27 16.65 -30.21
CA SER A 76 -9.25 16.75 -31.25
C SER A 76 -7.84 16.61 -30.64
N PHE A 77 -6.98 15.84 -31.29
CA PHE A 77 -5.57 15.68 -30.95
C PHE A 77 -4.68 15.98 -32.13
N PHE A 78 -3.50 16.52 -31.87
CA PHE A 78 -2.46 16.63 -32.86
C PHE A 78 -1.69 15.32 -33.00
N PHE A 79 -1.54 14.85 -34.24
CA PHE A 79 -0.83 13.62 -34.55
C PHE A 79 0.45 13.96 -35.35
N PRO A 80 1.63 13.64 -34.80
CA PRO A 80 2.86 13.71 -35.57
C PRO A 80 2.90 12.58 -36.62
N THR A 81 3.98 12.51 -37.41
CA THR A 81 4.16 11.42 -38.38
C THR A 81 4.10 10.04 -37.70
N LEU A 82 3.67 9.01 -38.43
CA LEU A 82 3.62 7.63 -37.89
C LEU A 82 4.99 7.17 -37.38
N LYS A 83 6.09 7.63 -37.97
CA LYS A 83 7.46 7.34 -37.53
C LYS A 83 7.72 7.91 -36.13
N GLU A 84 7.29 9.14 -35.86
CA GLU A 84 7.43 9.81 -34.59
C GLU A 84 6.50 9.18 -33.53
N GLN A 85 5.23 8.91 -33.92
CA GLN A 85 4.29 8.18 -33.05
C GLN A 85 4.91 6.87 -32.56
N LYS A 86 5.56 6.10 -33.46
CA LYS A 86 6.22 4.84 -33.11
C LYS A 86 7.37 5.03 -32.12
N LYS A 87 8.20 6.09 -32.30
CA LYS A 87 9.29 6.40 -31.35
C LYS A 87 8.75 6.74 -29.95
N ILE A 88 7.72 7.60 -29.87
CA ILE A 88 7.09 8.00 -28.63
C ILE A 88 6.43 6.78 -27.95
N ALA A 89 5.66 5.99 -28.71
CA ALA A 89 5.02 4.80 -28.23
C ALA A 89 6.01 3.79 -27.64
N ASN A 90 7.15 3.57 -28.31
CA ASN A 90 8.21 2.69 -27.82
C ASN A 90 8.80 3.20 -26.49
N LEU A 91 9.08 4.51 -26.37
CA LEU A 91 9.61 5.08 -25.13
C LEU A 91 8.64 4.92 -23.96
N VAL A 92 7.34 5.20 -24.19
CA VAL A 92 6.31 5.02 -23.16
C VAL A 92 6.16 3.55 -22.80
N SER A 93 6.18 2.62 -23.77
CA SER A 93 6.10 1.19 -23.51
C SER A 93 7.26 0.68 -22.66
N LEU A 94 8.50 1.14 -22.93
CA LEU A 94 9.67 0.77 -22.12
C LEU A 94 9.53 1.24 -20.66
N LEU A 95 8.95 2.43 -20.43
CA LEU A 95 8.68 2.89 -19.06
C LEU A 95 7.59 2.06 -18.39
N ASP A 96 6.52 1.71 -19.13
CA ASP A 96 5.45 0.85 -18.58
C ASP A 96 5.97 -0.54 -18.22
N GLU A 97 6.85 -1.12 -19.03
CA GLU A 97 7.52 -2.39 -18.74
C GLU A 97 8.41 -2.33 -17.49
N ARG A 98 9.16 -1.22 -17.33
CA ARG A 98 9.95 -0.98 -16.12
C ARG A 98 9.07 -0.86 -14.88
N ILE A 99 7.99 -0.09 -14.96
CA ILE A 99 7.00 0.05 -13.88
C ILE A 99 6.41 -1.32 -13.51
N ALA A 100 5.96 -2.08 -14.51
CA ALA A 100 5.41 -3.43 -14.29
C ALA A 100 6.45 -4.39 -13.68
N THR A 101 7.71 -4.27 -14.08
CA THR A 101 8.81 -5.09 -13.53
C THR A 101 9.07 -4.76 -12.07
N GLN A 102 9.11 -3.45 -11.69
CA GLN A 102 9.29 -3.05 -10.29
C GLN A 102 8.15 -3.58 -9.41
N ASN A 103 6.90 -3.48 -9.86
CA ASN A 103 5.76 -4.05 -9.12
C ASN A 103 5.94 -5.55 -8.90
N LYS A 104 6.29 -6.33 -9.93
CA LYS A 104 6.55 -7.77 -9.79
C LYS A 104 7.70 -8.09 -8.82
N ILE A 105 8.74 -7.26 -8.76
CA ILE A 105 9.84 -7.42 -7.80
C ILE A 105 9.32 -7.20 -6.37
N ILE A 106 8.53 -6.15 -6.14
CA ILE A 106 7.91 -5.89 -4.83
C ILE A 106 7.07 -7.08 -4.39
N ASP A 107 6.16 -7.56 -5.25
CA ASP A 107 5.27 -8.70 -4.95
C ASP A 107 6.07 -9.97 -4.61
N LYS A 108 7.13 -10.25 -5.37
CA LYS A 108 8.02 -11.39 -5.12
C LYS A 108 8.76 -11.28 -3.79
N LEU A 109 9.29 -10.09 -3.45
CA LEU A 109 10.00 -9.88 -2.18
C LEU A 109 9.04 -10.00 -0.99
N GLN A 110 7.83 -9.46 -1.09
CA GLN A 110 6.80 -9.60 -0.04
C GLN A 110 6.38 -11.07 0.13
N SER A 111 6.21 -11.80 -0.97
CA SER A 111 5.90 -13.23 -0.94
C SER A 111 7.04 -14.05 -0.34
N LEU A 112 8.29 -13.68 -0.64
CA LEU A 112 9.49 -14.31 -0.06
C LEU A 112 9.53 -14.12 1.46
N ILE A 113 9.31 -12.90 1.96
CA ILE A 113 9.25 -12.63 3.41
C ILE A 113 8.18 -13.49 4.08
N LYS A 114 6.96 -13.53 3.50
CA LYS A 114 5.87 -14.38 4.02
C LYS A 114 6.27 -15.86 4.07
N GLY A 115 6.87 -16.37 3.00
CA GLY A 115 7.34 -17.77 2.93
C GLY A 115 8.41 -18.06 3.96
N ILE A 116 9.41 -17.19 4.11
CA ILE A 116 10.48 -17.30 5.12
C ILE A 116 9.88 -17.35 6.53
N MET A 117 8.96 -16.42 6.85
CA MET A 117 8.34 -16.37 8.18
C MET A 117 7.57 -17.64 8.52
N VAL A 118 6.80 -18.17 7.57
CA VAL A 118 6.06 -19.44 7.75
C VAL A 118 7.01 -20.61 7.98
N GLU A 119 8.05 -20.74 7.14
CA GLU A 119 8.99 -21.84 7.20
C GLU A 119 9.83 -21.81 8.49
N LEU A 120 10.33 -20.63 8.88
CA LEU A 120 11.08 -20.46 10.13
C LEU A 120 10.22 -20.83 11.36
N GLN A 121 8.97 -20.37 11.41
CA GLN A 121 8.06 -20.72 12.50
C GLN A 121 7.82 -22.23 12.57
N LYS A 122 7.51 -22.86 11.43
CA LYS A 122 7.28 -24.29 11.33
C LYS A 122 8.50 -25.11 11.78
N GLN A 123 9.67 -24.78 11.26
CA GLN A 123 10.91 -25.47 11.62
C GLN A 123 11.29 -25.25 13.06
N GLY A 124 11.24 -24.02 13.56
CA GLY A 124 11.60 -23.69 14.93
C GLY A 124 10.71 -24.37 15.96
N VAL A 125 9.40 -24.42 15.72
CA VAL A 125 8.45 -25.11 16.60
C VAL A 125 8.67 -26.63 16.55
N ASN A 126 8.81 -27.22 15.36
CA ASN A 126 9.02 -28.66 15.20
C ASN A 126 10.34 -29.15 15.80
N LYS A 127 11.41 -28.36 15.73
CA LYS A 127 12.72 -28.67 16.33
C LYS A 127 12.78 -28.33 17.82
N GLY A 128 11.74 -27.69 18.41
CA GLY A 128 11.74 -27.25 19.80
C GLY A 128 12.68 -26.06 20.09
N THR A 129 13.26 -25.41 19.06
CA THR A 129 14.13 -24.24 19.21
C THR A 129 13.37 -22.95 19.40
N TRP A 130 12.05 -22.96 19.12
CA TRP A 130 11.14 -21.84 19.34
C TRP A 130 10.13 -22.16 20.42
N LYS A 131 9.77 -21.14 21.21
CA LYS A 131 8.77 -21.25 22.27
C LYS A 131 7.69 -20.19 22.10
N LYS A 132 6.48 -20.48 22.64
CA LYS A 132 5.42 -19.48 22.77
C LYS A 132 5.75 -18.54 23.93
N VAL A 133 6.07 -17.28 23.61
CA VAL A 133 6.47 -16.23 24.54
C VAL A 133 5.31 -15.25 24.69
N PHE A 134 4.98 -14.83 25.92
CA PHE A 134 4.01 -13.77 26.14
C PHE A 134 4.55 -12.44 25.61
N LEU A 135 3.69 -11.62 24.99
CA LEU A 135 4.15 -10.29 24.51
C LEU A 135 4.59 -9.39 25.67
N ARG A 136 3.99 -9.51 26.86
CA ARG A 136 4.45 -8.78 28.08
C ARG A 136 5.89 -9.09 28.47
N ASP A 137 6.42 -10.25 28.07
CA ASP A 137 7.80 -10.63 28.37
C ASP A 137 8.82 -9.97 27.42
N VAL A 138 8.36 -9.46 26.28
CA VAL A 138 9.22 -8.90 25.21
C VAL A 138 8.85 -7.47 24.78
N LEU A 139 7.70 -6.97 25.23
CA LEU A 139 7.20 -5.62 24.98
C LEU A 139 6.86 -4.93 26.31
N THR A 140 7.02 -3.61 26.34
CA THR A 140 6.55 -2.75 27.44
C THR A 140 5.69 -1.66 26.84
N GLU A 141 4.51 -1.39 27.41
CA GLU A 141 3.67 -0.28 26.99
C GLU A 141 4.40 1.05 27.18
N ARG A 142 4.37 1.91 26.16
CA ARG A 142 4.90 3.28 26.25
C ARG A 142 3.75 4.23 26.60
N ASN A 143 3.82 4.84 27.77
CA ASN A 143 2.83 5.80 28.26
C ASN A 143 3.35 7.24 28.18
N GLU A 144 3.95 7.62 27.06
CA GLU A 144 4.49 8.94 26.81
C GLU A 144 3.48 9.80 26.04
N ARG A 145 3.18 10.99 26.57
CA ARG A 145 2.23 11.92 25.96
C ARG A 145 2.95 12.99 25.14
N ASN A 146 2.29 13.46 24.09
CA ASN A 146 2.82 14.38 23.10
C ASN A 146 2.90 15.84 23.61
N THR A 147 3.55 16.05 24.75
CA THR A 147 3.75 17.38 25.33
C THR A 147 4.66 18.26 24.49
N ASN A 148 5.52 17.65 23.68
CA ASN A 148 6.43 18.33 22.75
C ASN A 148 5.80 18.64 21.39
N LEU A 149 4.51 18.34 21.20
CA LEU A 149 3.75 18.62 19.98
C LEU A 149 4.39 18.03 18.71
N PHE A 150 4.95 16.82 18.80
CA PHE A 150 5.44 16.09 17.63
C PHE A 150 4.35 15.94 16.57
N GLN A 151 4.74 15.83 15.30
CA GLN A 151 3.84 15.68 14.18
C GLN A 151 2.98 14.41 14.28
N VAL A 152 1.71 14.52 13.86
CA VAL A 152 0.76 13.41 13.92
C VAL A 152 0.91 12.51 12.70
N PHE A 153 1.05 11.22 12.97
CA PHE A 153 1.19 10.16 12.01
C PHE A 153 -0.02 9.22 12.03
N SER A 154 -0.34 8.66 10.88
CA SER A 154 -1.32 7.59 10.70
C SER A 154 -0.63 6.24 10.56
N VAL A 155 -1.40 5.16 10.74
CA VAL A 155 -0.89 3.79 10.56
C VAL A 155 -1.62 3.15 9.39
N SER A 156 -0.87 2.82 8.34
CA SER A 156 -1.35 2.22 7.10
C SER A 156 -0.98 0.75 7.01
N VAL A 157 -1.85 -0.07 6.40
CA VAL A 157 -1.55 -1.50 6.12
C VAL A 157 -0.30 -1.63 5.24
N SER A 158 -0.23 -0.84 4.18
CA SER A 158 0.80 -0.96 3.13
C SER A 158 2.04 -0.10 3.37
N GLN A 159 1.89 1.07 4.00
CA GLN A 159 2.97 2.04 4.15
C GLN A 159 3.55 2.13 5.58
N GLY A 160 2.92 1.43 6.55
CA GLY A 160 3.35 1.48 7.94
C GLY A 160 2.93 2.77 8.64
N ILE A 161 3.81 3.35 9.46
CA ILE A 161 3.59 4.60 10.19
C ILE A 161 4.04 5.76 9.30
N VAL A 162 3.09 6.60 8.89
CA VAL A 162 3.27 7.64 7.86
C VAL A 162 2.71 8.98 8.31
N ASN A 163 3.30 10.10 7.84
CA ASN A 163 2.76 11.42 8.13
C ASN A 163 1.30 11.51 7.67
N GLN A 164 0.41 11.97 8.55
CA GLN A 164 -1.02 11.97 8.30
C GLN A 164 -1.42 12.89 7.15
N VAL A 165 -0.80 14.07 7.06
CA VAL A 165 -1.11 15.06 6.02
C VAL A 165 -0.63 14.58 4.66
N ASP A 166 0.60 14.04 4.59
CA ASP A 166 1.17 13.53 3.34
C ASP A 166 0.38 12.33 2.80
N TYR A 167 -0.14 11.50 3.71
CA TYR A 167 -0.86 10.27 3.35
C TYR A 167 -2.33 10.51 3.01
N LEU A 168 -3.03 11.37 3.77
CA LEU A 168 -4.49 11.58 3.65
C LEU A 168 -4.85 12.91 2.96
N GLY A 169 -3.85 13.73 2.62
CA GLY A 169 -4.04 15.05 2.02
C GLY A 169 -4.54 16.12 2.98
N ARG A 170 -4.88 15.76 4.23
CA ARG A 170 -5.31 16.67 5.29
C ARG A 170 -5.09 16.05 6.66
N SER A 171 -5.04 16.88 7.70
CA SER A 171 -5.03 16.42 9.09
C SER A 171 -6.45 16.04 9.56
N PHE A 172 -6.54 14.92 10.27
CA PHE A 172 -7.71 14.50 11.04
C PHE A 172 -7.44 14.55 12.55
N ALA A 173 -6.27 15.06 12.93
CA ALA A 173 -5.91 15.22 14.33
C ALA A 173 -6.79 16.28 15.01
N ALA A 174 -7.00 16.12 16.31
CA ALA A 174 -7.61 17.15 17.13
C ALA A 174 -6.73 18.43 17.12
N LYS A 175 -7.34 19.61 17.41
CA LYS A 175 -6.58 20.86 17.56
C LYS A 175 -5.51 20.74 18.64
N ASP A 176 -5.84 20.09 19.76
CA ASP A 176 -4.89 19.75 20.82
C ASP A 176 -4.46 18.29 20.68
N THR A 177 -3.18 18.09 20.38
CA THR A 177 -2.56 16.76 20.25
C THR A 177 -1.71 16.37 21.47
N SER A 178 -1.75 17.15 22.56
CA SER A 178 -0.97 16.88 23.79
C SER A 178 -1.28 15.53 24.42
N LYS A 179 -2.50 15.02 24.23
CA LYS A 179 -2.95 13.70 24.72
C LYS A 179 -2.60 12.53 23.80
N TYR A 180 -2.00 12.79 22.63
CA TYR A 180 -1.59 11.74 21.71
C TYR A 180 -0.42 10.95 22.29
N ASN A 181 -0.24 9.72 21.82
CA ASN A 181 0.84 8.85 22.24
C ASN A 181 2.09 9.11 21.41
N VAL A 182 3.23 9.28 22.07
CA VAL A 182 4.51 9.42 21.38
C VAL A 182 5.02 8.05 20.94
N VAL A 183 5.58 7.99 19.74
CA VAL A 183 6.17 6.81 19.12
C VAL A 183 7.62 7.10 18.79
N HIS A 184 8.53 6.26 19.26
CA HIS A 184 9.95 6.34 18.98
C HIS A 184 10.34 5.35 17.87
N TYR A 185 11.55 5.49 17.35
CA TYR A 185 12.12 4.52 16.44
C TYR A 185 12.13 3.12 17.06
N GLY A 186 11.63 2.14 16.32
CA GLY A 186 11.57 0.75 16.75
C GLY A 186 10.32 0.36 17.54
N ASP A 187 9.52 1.31 18.04
CA ASP A 187 8.27 1.01 18.75
C ASP A 187 7.25 0.32 17.83
N LEU A 188 6.43 -0.53 18.41
CA LEU A 188 5.27 -1.15 17.74
C LEU A 188 4.01 -0.36 18.07
N VAL A 189 3.19 -0.07 17.05
CA VAL A 189 1.90 0.61 17.19
C VAL A 189 0.77 -0.33 16.81
N TYR A 190 -0.23 -0.50 17.69
CA TYR A 190 -1.43 -1.28 17.47
C TYR A 190 -2.66 -0.36 17.37
N THR A 191 -3.40 -0.41 16.24
CA THR A 191 -4.48 0.55 15.93
C THR A 191 -5.82 0.25 16.57
N LYS A 192 -6.09 -0.99 16.98
CA LYS A 192 -7.36 -1.46 17.56
C LYS A 192 -8.61 -1.32 16.67
N SER A 193 -8.50 -0.72 15.52
CA SER A 193 -9.61 -0.49 14.59
C SER A 193 -9.54 -1.40 13.39
N PRO A 194 -10.66 -1.94 12.88
CA PRO A 194 -10.70 -2.69 11.64
C PRO A 194 -10.06 -1.91 10.50
N THR A 195 -9.15 -2.55 9.76
CA THR A 195 -8.42 -1.89 8.67
C THR A 195 -8.15 -2.90 7.56
N GLY A 196 -8.78 -2.71 6.39
CA GLY A 196 -8.67 -3.64 5.27
C GLY A 196 -9.09 -5.06 5.67
N SER A 197 -8.22 -6.04 5.43
CA SER A 197 -8.41 -7.45 5.79
C SER A 197 -8.11 -7.79 7.27
N PHE A 198 -7.79 -6.79 8.09
CA PHE A 198 -7.50 -6.95 9.51
C PHE A 198 -8.69 -6.51 10.38
N PRO A 199 -9.59 -7.42 10.77
CA PRO A 199 -10.84 -7.06 11.45
C PRO A 199 -10.64 -6.51 12.86
N TYR A 200 -9.49 -6.75 13.48
CA TYR A 200 -9.19 -6.36 14.87
C TYR A 200 -8.06 -5.34 14.99
N GLY A 201 -7.68 -4.71 13.87
CA GLY A 201 -6.59 -3.74 13.80
C GLY A 201 -5.27 -4.32 13.34
N ILE A 202 -4.32 -3.43 13.09
CA ILE A 202 -2.98 -3.74 12.56
C ILE A 202 -1.90 -3.37 13.57
N VAL A 203 -0.78 -4.07 13.49
CA VAL A 203 0.44 -3.79 14.26
C VAL A 203 1.57 -3.44 13.33
N LYS A 204 2.22 -2.30 13.54
CA LYS A 204 3.32 -1.81 12.70
C LYS A 204 4.48 -1.31 13.55
N GLN A 205 5.71 -1.57 13.12
CA GLN A 205 6.91 -0.98 13.73
C GLN A 205 7.17 0.42 13.17
N SER A 206 7.61 1.32 14.03
CA SER A 206 8.07 2.66 13.62
C SER A 206 9.50 2.61 13.08
N PHE A 207 9.69 3.20 11.90
CA PHE A 207 10.99 3.44 11.29
C PHE A 207 11.30 4.94 11.16
N SER A 208 10.49 5.79 11.81
CA SER A 208 10.76 7.23 11.86
C SER A 208 11.97 7.50 12.75
N LEU A 209 12.95 8.21 12.23
CA LEU A 209 14.12 8.64 13.00
C LEU A 209 13.77 9.72 14.03
N GLU A 210 12.74 10.50 13.75
CA GLU A 210 12.19 11.49 14.67
C GLU A 210 11.05 10.89 15.47
N ASN A 211 10.85 11.40 16.68
CA ASN A 211 9.68 11.05 17.46
C ASN A 211 8.43 11.61 16.79
N VAL A 212 7.38 10.81 16.76
CA VAL A 212 6.12 11.17 16.14
C VAL A 212 4.96 10.89 17.10
N ALA A 213 3.78 11.46 16.82
CA ALA A 213 2.59 11.26 17.62
C ALA A 213 1.55 10.42 16.85
N VAL A 214 0.86 9.53 17.56
CA VAL A 214 -0.28 8.77 17.01
C VAL A 214 -1.51 8.94 17.89
N SER A 215 -2.68 8.59 17.35
CA SER A 215 -3.96 8.67 18.08
C SER A 215 -3.85 8.11 19.51
N PRO A 216 -4.47 8.76 20.50
CA PRO A 216 -4.53 8.25 21.88
C PRO A 216 -5.27 6.90 22.00
N LEU A 217 -6.04 6.52 20.98
CA LEU A 217 -6.73 5.23 20.91
C LEU A 217 -5.80 4.06 20.60
N TYR A 218 -4.60 4.32 20.06
CA TYR A 218 -3.65 3.29 19.68
C TYR A 218 -2.81 2.82 20.88
N GLY A 219 -2.40 1.56 20.89
CA GLY A 219 -1.39 1.07 21.80
C GLY A 219 0.01 1.31 21.22
N VAL A 220 0.93 1.79 22.02
CA VAL A 220 2.35 1.95 21.67
C VAL A 220 3.19 1.09 22.58
N TYR A 221 4.07 0.27 22.01
CA TYR A 221 4.86 -0.70 22.76
C TYR A 221 6.33 -0.62 22.37
N LYS A 222 7.19 -0.49 23.39
CA LYS A 222 8.65 -0.55 23.24
C LYS A 222 9.08 -2.02 23.27
N PRO A 223 9.71 -2.57 22.22
CA PRO A 223 10.28 -3.90 22.25
C PRO A 223 11.57 -3.93 23.07
N LYS A 224 11.88 -5.08 23.72
CA LYS A 224 13.15 -5.29 24.45
C LYS A 224 14.40 -5.12 23.59
N SER A 225 14.26 -5.39 22.29
CA SER A 225 15.31 -5.12 21.29
C SER A 225 14.70 -4.82 19.93
N LEU A 226 15.47 -4.16 19.03
CA LEU A 226 15.04 -3.95 17.65
C LEU A 226 14.77 -5.27 16.91
N ALA A 227 15.49 -6.34 17.25
CA ALA A 227 15.26 -7.66 16.65
C ALA A 227 13.90 -8.23 17.02
N VAL A 228 13.44 -8.05 18.27
CA VAL A 228 12.07 -8.40 18.70
C VAL A 228 11.05 -7.58 17.92
N GLY A 229 11.26 -6.27 17.81
CA GLY A 229 10.37 -5.39 17.06
C GLY A 229 10.22 -5.79 15.60
N ALA A 230 11.34 -6.05 14.92
CA ALA A 230 11.35 -6.48 13.52
C ALA A 230 10.63 -7.81 13.30
N TYR A 231 10.89 -8.79 14.15
CA TYR A 231 10.22 -10.08 14.08
C TYR A 231 8.70 -9.94 14.29
N LEU A 232 8.29 -9.21 15.34
CA LEU A 232 6.87 -9.01 15.64
C LEU A 232 6.15 -8.20 14.57
N HIS A 233 6.83 -7.21 13.96
CA HIS A 233 6.29 -6.49 12.81
C HIS A 233 5.90 -7.46 11.69
N GLU A 234 6.81 -8.35 11.28
CA GLU A 234 6.55 -9.32 10.22
C GLU A 234 5.55 -10.41 10.63
N TYR A 235 5.58 -10.84 11.89
CA TYR A 235 4.60 -11.78 12.42
C TYR A 235 3.17 -11.23 12.26
N PHE A 236 2.95 -9.97 12.61
CA PHE A 236 1.65 -9.29 12.51
C PHE A 236 1.32 -8.74 11.11
N MET A 237 2.24 -8.84 10.14
CA MET A 237 1.91 -8.62 8.72
C MET A 237 1.05 -9.76 8.15
N SER A 238 1.07 -10.94 8.76
CA SER A 238 0.19 -12.05 8.41
C SER A 238 -1.21 -11.82 8.97
N GLU A 239 -2.21 -11.76 8.09
CA GLU A 239 -3.63 -11.65 8.47
C GLU A 239 -4.05 -12.79 9.40
N ILE A 240 -3.62 -14.02 9.08
CA ILE A 240 -3.93 -15.22 9.86
C ILE A 240 -3.31 -15.14 11.25
N ASN A 241 -2.02 -14.79 11.36
CA ASN A 241 -1.35 -14.68 12.65
C ASN A 241 -1.98 -13.57 13.51
N THR A 242 -2.25 -12.42 12.90
CA THR A 242 -2.87 -11.27 13.57
C THR A 242 -4.28 -11.61 14.04
N HIS A 243 -5.08 -12.24 13.18
CA HIS A 243 -6.41 -12.71 13.56
C HIS A 243 -6.35 -13.69 14.73
N ASN A 244 -5.55 -14.76 14.61
CA ASN A 244 -5.45 -15.79 15.64
C ASN A 244 -4.93 -15.24 16.97
N TYR A 245 -4.02 -14.27 16.93
CA TYR A 245 -3.52 -13.59 18.12
C TYR A 245 -4.59 -12.73 18.80
N LEU A 246 -5.26 -11.87 18.04
CA LEU A 246 -6.18 -10.84 18.56
C LEU A 246 -7.56 -11.41 18.89
N HIS A 247 -8.07 -12.36 18.11
CA HIS A 247 -9.42 -12.93 18.30
C HIS A 247 -9.64 -13.47 19.71
N THR A 248 -8.65 -14.12 20.30
CA THR A 248 -8.72 -14.70 21.65
C THR A 248 -8.71 -13.64 22.76
N LEU A 249 -8.31 -12.40 22.44
CA LEU A 249 -8.20 -11.28 23.37
C LEU A 249 -9.46 -10.39 23.39
N ILE A 250 -10.40 -10.63 22.49
CA ILE A 250 -11.60 -9.80 22.32
C ILE A 250 -12.45 -9.85 23.57
N GLN A 251 -12.80 -8.67 24.07
CA GLN A 251 -13.86 -8.48 25.05
C GLN A 251 -15.07 -7.90 24.33
N LYS A 252 -16.21 -8.58 24.41
CA LYS A 252 -17.48 -8.06 23.88
C LYS A 252 -17.97 -6.97 24.84
N GLY A 253 -17.93 -5.73 24.37
CA GLY A 253 -18.52 -4.59 25.05
C GLY A 253 -20.00 -4.45 24.75
N ALA A 254 -20.64 -3.43 25.35
CA ALA A 254 -22.01 -3.05 25.00
C ALA A 254 -22.13 -2.81 23.48
N LYS A 255 -23.24 -3.27 22.89
CA LYS A 255 -23.50 -3.19 21.42
C LYS A 255 -22.51 -3.96 20.55
N ASN A 256 -21.94 -5.08 21.03
CA ASN A 256 -20.96 -5.91 20.31
C ASN A 256 -19.69 -5.15 19.87
N THR A 257 -19.32 -4.06 20.53
CA THR A 257 -18.06 -3.37 20.25
C THR A 257 -16.89 -4.25 20.63
N ILE A 258 -15.95 -4.39 19.72
CA ILE A 258 -14.69 -5.12 19.94
C ILE A 258 -13.76 -4.18 20.70
N ASN A 259 -13.34 -4.60 21.91
CA ASN A 259 -12.36 -3.86 22.69
C ASN A 259 -11.21 -4.77 23.09
N ILE A 260 -9.97 -4.33 22.80
CA ILE A 260 -8.73 -4.94 23.27
C ILE A 260 -7.93 -3.82 23.95
N THR A 261 -7.85 -3.83 25.28
CA THR A 261 -7.05 -2.85 26.01
C THR A 261 -5.56 -3.02 25.74
N ASN A 262 -4.75 -1.98 26.00
CA ASN A 262 -3.30 -2.05 25.82
C ASN A 262 -2.67 -3.18 26.67
N GLN A 263 -3.11 -3.33 27.89
CA GLN A 263 -2.63 -4.39 28.78
C GLN A 263 -3.01 -5.77 28.23
N ARG A 264 -4.27 -5.94 27.80
CA ARG A 264 -4.75 -7.21 27.28
C ARG A 264 -4.03 -7.65 25.99
N PHE A 265 -3.63 -6.68 25.15
CA PHE A 265 -2.78 -6.97 23.98
C PHE A 265 -1.49 -7.72 24.35
N LEU A 266 -0.96 -7.52 25.53
CA LEU A 266 0.29 -8.15 26.00
C LEU A 266 0.08 -9.55 26.61
N GLU A 267 -1.17 -10.01 26.81
CA GLU A 267 -1.48 -11.24 27.54
C GLU A 267 -1.47 -12.51 26.68
N ASN A 268 -1.30 -12.43 25.39
CA ASN A 268 -1.23 -13.60 24.51
C ASN A 268 0.21 -13.91 24.10
N ARG A 269 0.39 -15.06 23.48
CA ARG A 269 1.71 -15.62 23.16
C ARG A 269 1.94 -15.67 21.65
N VAL A 270 3.18 -15.46 21.24
CA VAL A 270 3.67 -15.65 19.89
C VAL A 270 4.82 -16.64 19.87
N PRO A 271 4.97 -17.47 18.83
CA PRO A 271 6.14 -18.33 18.68
C PRO A 271 7.35 -17.46 18.35
N MET A 272 8.43 -17.62 19.10
CA MET A 272 9.69 -16.87 18.89
C MET A 272 10.91 -17.77 19.13
N PRO A 273 12.05 -17.48 18.46
CA PRO A 273 13.31 -18.14 18.74
C PRO A 273 13.71 -17.97 20.21
N VAL A 274 14.19 -19.05 20.84
CA VAL A 274 14.77 -18.99 22.19
C VAL A 274 16.18 -18.41 22.14
N ASN A 275 16.92 -18.66 21.05
CA ASN A 275 18.26 -18.18 20.86
C ASN A 275 18.25 -16.72 20.34
N SER A 276 18.83 -15.81 21.11
CA SER A 276 18.93 -14.39 20.74
C SER A 276 19.73 -14.14 19.45
N ASN A 277 20.75 -14.97 19.16
CA ASN A 277 21.53 -14.84 17.94
C ASN A 277 20.70 -15.26 16.71
N GLU A 278 19.88 -16.30 16.82
CA GLU A 278 18.93 -16.69 15.78
C GLU A 278 17.95 -15.56 15.50
N LEU A 279 17.34 -14.97 16.53
CA LEU A 279 16.44 -13.82 16.39
C LEU A 279 17.14 -12.63 15.74
N LEU A 280 18.39 -12.35 16.10
CA LEU A 280 19.18 -11.28 15.50
C LEU A 280 19.44 -11.52 14.01
N LEU A 281 19.79 -12.75 13.61
CA LEU A 281 20.00 -13.11 12.22
C LEU A 281 18.72 -12.99 11.40
N ILE A 282 17.60 -13.48 11.93
CA ILE A 282 16.27 -13.32 11.30
C ILE A 282 15.95 -11.85 11.11
N SER A 283 16.15 -11.03 12.15
CA SER A 283 15.84 -9.59 12.05
C SER A 283 16.71 -8.88 11.02
N LYS A 284 18.00 -9.19 10.93
CA LYS A 284 18.90 -8.62 9.91
C LYS A 284 18.43 -8.97 8.49
N LEU A 285 18.02 -10.24 8.28
CA LEU A 285 17.48 -10.69 7.00
C LEU A 285 16.19 -9.91 6.65
N LEU A 286 15.25 -9.80 7.59
CA LEU A 286 13.99 -9.09 7.39
C LEU A 286 14.22 -7.60 7.10
N TYR A 287 15.11 -6.93 7.86
CA TYR A 287 15.48 -5.54 7.57
C TYR A 287 16.11 -5.37 6.18
N SER A 288 17.00 -6.28 5.77
CA SER A 288 17.62 -6.24 4.44
C SER A 288 16.58 -6.37 3.33
N LEU A 289 15.64 -7.32 3.45
CA LEU A 289 14.56 -7.50 2.48
C LEU A 289 13.61 -6.30 2.43
N ASN A 290 13.22 -5.74 3.59
CA ASN A 290 12.39 -4.56 3.65
C ASN A 290 13.08 -3.31 3.10
N ALA A 291 14.38 -3.14 3.36
CA ALA A 291 15.18 -2.07 2.76
C ALA A 291 15.23 -2.20 1.24
N LYS A 292 15.34 -3.43 0.70
CA LYS A 292 15.25 -3.68 -0.74
C LYS A 292 13.87 -3.33 -1.31
N ILE A 293 12.78 -3.72 -0.63
CA ILE A 293 11.41 -3.35 -1.02
C ILE A 293 11.28 -1.82 -1.07
N LYS A 294 11.74 -1.12 -0.03
CA LYS A 294 11.68 0.35 0.03
C LYS A 294 12.45 1.01 -1.11
N HIS A 295 13.64 0.50 -1.42
CA HIS A 295 14.43 0.98 -2.56
C HIS A 295 13.70 0.79 -3.89
N VAL A 296 13.10 -0.38 -4.12
CA VAL A 296 12.33 -0.68 -5.34
C VAL A 296 11.08 0.20 -5.43
N GLN A 297 10.38 0.45 -4.30
CA GLN A 297 9.24 1.38 -4.25
C GLN A 297 9.63 2.81 -4.60
N ASN A 298 10.76 3.30 -4.10
CA ASN A 298 11.28 4.62 -4.46
C ASN A 298 11.59 4.70 -5.97
N THR A 299 12.26 3.69 -6.51
CA THR A 299 12.55 3.60 -7.96
C THR A 299 11.27 3.59 -8.79
N LEU A 300 10.25 2.85 -8.35
CA LEU A 300 8.92 2.83 -8.98
C LEU A 300 8.29 4.22 -9.01
N GLN A 301 8.36 4.95 -7.89
CA GLN A 301 7.84 6.31 -7.79
C GLN A 301 8.55 7.27 -8.78
N GLU A 302 9.88 7.15 -8.90
CA GLU A 302 10.64 7.95 -9.87
C GLU A 302 10.28 7.60 -11.32
N TYR A 303 10.04 6.33 -11.67
CA TYR A 303 9.54 5.97 -13.01
C TYR A 303 8.15 6.55 -13.29
N HIS A 304 7.26 6.58 -12.30
CA HIS A 304 5.96 7.25 -12.46
C HIS A 304 6.12 8.76 -12.71
N LYS A 305 6.96 9.44 -11.92
CA LYS A 305 7.25 10.88 -12.15
C LYS A 305 7.86 11.13 -13.51
N GLN A 306 8.83 10.31 -13.93
CA GLN A 306 9.47 10.41 -15.24
C GLN A 306 8.46 10.21 -16.37
N LYS A 307 7.60 9.20 -16.26
CA LYS A 307 6.53 8.97 -17.25
C LYS A 307 5.60 10.18 -17.34
N GLN A 308 5.14 10.71 -16.21
CA GLN A 308 4.27 11.90 -16.18
C GLN A 308 4.95 13.13 -16.80
N TYR A 309 6.22 13.35 -16.48
CA TYR A 309 7.01 14.45 -17.06
C TYR A 309 7.09 14.32 -18.57
N LEU A 310 7.50 13.17 -19.08
CA LEU A 310 7.61 12.92 -20.52
C LEU A 310 6.27 13.09 -21.25
N LEU A 311 5.18 12.57 -20.69
CA LEU A 311 3.85 12.76 -21.25
C LEU A 311 3.45 14.25 -21.31
N ARG A 312 3.88 15.08 -20.36
CA ARG A 312 3.62 16.53 -20.38
C ARG A 312 4.43 17.24 -21.47
N GLN A 313 5.67 16.81 -21.71
CA GLN A 313 6.56 17.45 -22.68
C GLN A 313 6.30 17.01 -24.12
N MET A 314 5.96 15.75 -24.34
CA MET A 314 5.79 15.19 -25.70
C MET A 314 4.42 15.43 -26.31
N PHE A 315 3.41 15.75 -25.52
CA PHE A 315 2.05 16.02 -25.98
C PHE A 315 1.66 17.44 -25.58
N ILE A 316 2.04 18.41 -26.36
CA ILE A 316 1.72 19.84 -26.18
C ILE A 316 0.29 20.12 -26.62
#